data_14548acf97211d2baafb964619dae873
#
_entry.id   14548acf97211d2baafb964619dae873
#
_cell.length_a   1.000
_cell.length_b   1.000
_cell.length_c   1.000
_cell.angle_alpha   90.00
_cell.angle_beta   90.00
_cell.angle_gamma   90.00
#
_symmetry.space_group_name_H-M   'P 1'
#
loop_
_entity.id
_entity.type
_entity.pdbx_description
1 polymer ?
#
loop_
_entity_poly.entity_id
_entity_poly.type
_entity_poly.pdbx_seq_one_letter_code
_entity_poly.pdbx_strand_id
1 'polypeptide(L)'
;VLESRVKERTVELQVYAEELSRSNRELEDFAFVASHDLQEPLRKIRAFGNRISTGYKDALDERGQDFLNRMLNAAERMSMLISDLLSFSRVTTRGKDFEDTDLNSVVASVLEDLEITVEEKQAEIQTDSLPVMKADASQMSQLFLNLLSNALKFTKPDQPPVITLRYESIDEEEAEALHLLPGLSWFKLTVEDNGIGFEQSFAEKIFAPFQRLHGRSEYKGTGIGLAVCRRIIERHNGTIEAFSEPGQGARFELYLPEDGQPFTNLQQQGVISHAEQ
;
A
#
# COMPACT_ATOMS: atom_id res chain seq x y z
N VAL A 1 -36.33 3.52 28.61
CA VAL A 1 -36.67 3.54 27.15
C VAL A 1 -35.42 3.84 26.31
N LEU A 2 -34.60 4.84 26.65
CA LEU A 2 -33.39 5.18 25.88
C LEU A 2 -32.31 4.09 26.01
N GLU A 3 -32.03 3.63 27.22
CA GLU A 3 -31.06 2.54 27.49
C GLU A 3 -31.43 1.22 26.80
N SER A 4 -32.72 0.87 26.77
CA SER A 4 -33.18 -0.33 26.06
C SER A 4 -32.96 -0.23 24.55
N ARG A 5 -33.20 0.96 23.94
CA ARG A 5 -32.94 1.20 22.49
C ARG A 5 -31.45 1.23 22.18
N VAL A 6 -30.61 1.82 23.05
CA VAL A 6 -29.15 1.80 22.90
C VAL A 6 -28.64 0.37 22.94
N LYS A 7 -29.05 -0.41 23.92
CA LYS A 7 -28.65 -1.84 24.05
C LYS A 7 -29.08 -2.67 22.85
N GLU A 8 -30.31 -2.48 22.35
CA GLU A 8 -30.83 -3.17 21.16
C GLU A 8 -30.01 -2.82 19.91
N ARG A 9 -29.73 -1.51 19.71
CA ARG A 9 -28.91 -1.05 18.58
C ARG A 9 -27.46 -1.51 18.68
N THR A 10 -26.89 -1.58 19.89
CA THR A 10 -25.52 -2.10 20.09
C THR A 10 -25.44 -3.57 19.70
N VAL A 11 -26.43 -4.40 20.10
CA VAL A 11 -26.47 -5.81 19.72
C VAL A 11 -26.66 -5.97 18.19
N GLU A 12 -27.55 -5.18 17.58
CA GLU A 12 -27.75 -5.16 16.13
C GLU A 12 -26.45 -4.84 15.38
N LEU A 13 -25.77 -3.77 15.80
CA LEU A 13 -24.48 -3.37 15.22
C LEU A 13 -23.40 -4.44 15.39
N GLN A 14 -23.38 -5.13 16.53
CA GLN A 14 -22.42 -6.18 16.79
C GLN A 14 -22.66 -7.40 15.86
N VAL A 15 -23.92 -7.79 15.66
CA VAL A 15 -24.30 -8.85 14.72
C VAL A 15 -23.90 -8.48 13.29
N TYR A 16 -24.21 -7.26 12.83
CA TYR A 16 -23.80 -6.81 11.49
C TYR A 16 -22.28 -6.74 11.32
N ALA A 17 -21.55 -6.30 12.35
CA ALA A 17 -20.10 -6.28 12.33
C ALA A 17 -19.49 -7.69 12.22
N GLU A 18 -20.05 -8.66 12.93
CA GLU A 18 -19.65 -10.07 12.86
C GLU A 18 -19.95 -10.70 11.48
N GLU A 19 -21.15 -10.46 10.94
CA GLU A 19 -21.53 -10.92 9.59
C GLU A 19 -20.63 -10.30 8.50
N LEU A 20 -20.39 -8.99 8.58
CA LEU A 20 -19.51 -8.29 7.64
C LEU A 20 -18.07 -8.81 7.71
N SER A 21 -17.56 -9.01 8.93
CA SER A 21 -16.22 -9.57 9.16
C SER A 21 -16.10 -11.00 8.62
N ARG A 22 -17.13 -11.81 8.80
CA ARG A 22 -17.18 -13.17 8.26
C ARG A 22 -17.22 -13.17 6.73
N SER A 23 -18.11 -12.38 6.13
CA SER A 23 -18.22 -12.25 4.66
C SER A 23 -16.93 -11.74 4.03
N ASN A 24 -16.27 -10.79 4.69
CA ASN A 24 -14.98 -10.28 4.21
C ASN A 24 -13.90 -11.37 4.24
N ARG A 25 -13.83 -12.17 5.31
CA ARG A 25 -12.92 -13.32 5.41
C ARG A 25 -13.18 -14.38 4.33
N GLU A 26 -14.43 -14.73 4.10
CA GLU A 26 -14.80 -15.69 3.05
C GLU A 26 -14.40 -15.21 1.65
N LEU A 27 -14.57 -13.90 1.37
CA LEU A 27 -14.13 -13.29 0.12
C LEU A 27 -12.60 -13.29 -0.03
N GLU A 28 -11.88 -13.03 1.05
CA GLU A 28 -10.42 -13.04 1.08
C GLU A 28 -9.85 -14.45 0.88
N ASP A 29 -10.43 -15.46 1.54
CA ASP A 29 -10.06 -16.87 1.36
C ASP A 29 -10.33 -17.33 -0.07
N PHE A 30 -11.46 -16.93 -0.66
CA PHE A 30 -11.76 -17.21 -2.07
C PHE A 30 -10.73 -16.55 -3.00
N ALA A 31 -10.41 -15.29 -2.77
CA ALA A 31 -9.40 -14.57 -3.57
C ALA A 31 -8.02 -15.23 -3.46
N PHE A 32 -7.66 -15.75 -2.27
CA PHE A 32 -6.40 -16.48 -2.05
C PHE A 32 -6.34 -17.78 -2.84
N VAL A 33 -7.37 -18.63 -2.72
CA VAL A 33 -7.43 -19.93 -3.43
C VAL A 33 -7.44 -19.71 -4.94
N ALA A 34 -8.30 -18.83 -5.44
CA ALA A 34 -8.39 -18.52 -6.87
C ALA A 34 -7.06 -17.98 -7.42
N SER A 35 -6.37 -17.15 -6.64
CA SER A 35 -5.08 -16.58 -7.06
C SER A 35 -3.98 -17.62 -7.15
N HIS A 36 -3.93 -18.54 -6.19
CA HIS A 36 -2.97 -19.66 -6.22
C HIS A 36 -3.18 -20.53 -7.48
N ASP A 37 -4.42 -20.87 -7.77
CA ASP A 37 -4.78 -21.73 -8.90
C ASP A 37 -4.56 -21.04 -10.26
N LEU A 38 -4.58 -19.69 -10.29
CA LEU A 38 -4.22 -18.90 -11.47
C LEU A 38 -2.70 -18.73 -11.64
N GLN A 39 -1.91 -18.72 -10.57
CA GLN A 39 -0.46 -18.56 -10.64
C GLN A 39 0.23 -19.77 -11.29
N GLU A 40 -0.24 -20.99 -11.03
CA GLU A 40 0.40 -22.21 -11.54
C GLU A 40 0.37 -22.29 -13.09
N PRO A 41 -0.78 -22.14 -13.77
CA PRO A 41 -0.83 -22.14 -15.24
C PRO A 41 -0.03 -20.97 -15.85
N LEU A 42 -0.03 -19.79 -15.25
CA LEU A 42 0.77 -18.66 -15.71
C LEU A 42 2.27 -18.94 -15.62
N ARG A 43 2.71 -19.57 -14.54
CA ARG A 43 4.11 -20.00 -14.38
C ARG A 43 4.53 -20.97 -15.50
N LYS A 44 3.65 -21.90 -15.89
CA LYS A 44 3.89 -22.83 -16.99
C LYS A 44 3.96 -22.10 -18.33
N ILE A 45 3.03 -21.18 -18.60
CA ILE A 45 3.01 -20.36 -19.83
C ILE A 45 4.32 -19.56 -19.96
N ARG A 46 4.78 -18.90 -18.88
CA ARG A 46 6.06 -18.16 -18.86
C ARG A 46 7.25 -19.09 -19.07
N ALA A 47 7.29 -20.24 -18.41
CA ALA A 47 8.39 -21.19 -18.55
C ALA A 47 8.53 -21.72 -19.97
N PHE A 48 7.44 -22.12 -20.61
CA PHE A 48 7.46 -22.59 -22.00
C PHE A 48 7.72 -21.45 -22.99
N GLY A 49 7.11 -20.28 -22.78
CA GLY A 49 7.37 -19.12 -23.62
C GLY A 49 8.83 -18.68 -23.58
N ASN A 50 9.46 -18.66 -22.40
CA ASN A 50 10.90 -18.37 -22.29
C ASN A 50 11.76 -19.44 -22.96
N ARG A 51 11.41 -20.73 -22.86
CA ARG A 51 12.10 -21.80 -23.58
C ARG A 51 12.03 -21.61 -25.10
N ILE A 52 10.87 -21.22 -25.63
CA ILE A 52 10.70 -20.92 -27.05
C ILE A 52 11.56 -19.70 -27.44
N SER A 53 11.50 -18.63 -26.64
CA SER A 53 12.25 -17.38 -26.87
C SER A 53 13.77 -17.60 -26.88
N THR A 54 14.30 -18.50 -26.05
CA THR A 54 15.74 -18.74 -25.96
C THR A 54 16.22 -19.89 -26.86
N GLY A 55 15.45 -20.98 -26.94
CA GLY A 55 15.90 -22.20 -27.65
C GLY A 55 15.46 -22.28 -29.10
N TYR A 56 14.45 -21.51 -29.52
CA TYR A 56 13.87 -21.57 -30.87
C TYR A 56 13.74 -20.17 -31.50
N LYS A 57 14.55 -19.22 -31.05
CA LYS A 57 14.51 -17.83 -31.53
C LYS A 57 14.68 -17.74 -33.05
N ASP A 58 15.65 -18.48 -33.59
CA ASP A 58 15.99 -18.47 -35.03
C ASP A 58 14.98 -19.23 -35.90
N ALA A 59 14.10 -20.05 -35.28
CA ALA A 59 13.01 -20.74 -35.95
C ALA A 59 11.74 -19.90 -36.10
N LEU A 60 11.67 -18.75 -35.41
CA LEU A 60 10.57 -17.78 -35.49
C LEU A 60 10.96 -16.60 -36.36
N ASP A 61 10.08 -16.22 -37.27
CA ASP A 61 10.21 -14.95 -37.96
C ASP A 61 9.99 -13.76 -36.99
N GLU A 62 10.25 -12.55 -37.43
CA GLU A 62 10.09 -11.32 -36.60
C GLU A 62 8.68 -11.21 -36.02
N ARG A 63 7.67 -11.64 -36.77
CA ARG A 63 6.28 -11.59 -36.38
C ARG A 63 5.96 -12.62 -35.30
N GLY A 64 6.51 -13.82 -35.41
CA GLY A 64 6.42 -14.87 -34.40
C GLY A 64 7.10 -14.46 -33.08
N GLN A 65 8.27 -13.82 -33.18
CA GLN A 65 8.96 -13.28 -32.00
C GLN A 65 8.14 -12.16 -31.33
N ASP A 66 7.55 -11.24 -32.10
CA ASP A 66 6.67 -10.20 -31.54
C ASP A 66 5.45 -10.79 -30.81
N PHE A 67 4.79 -11.78 -31.41
CA PHE A 67 3.64 -12.47 -30.77
C PHE A 67 4.05 -13.19 -29.48
N LEU A 68 5.18 -13.87 -29.47
CA LEU A 68 5.70 -14.52 -28.30
C LEU A 68 6.02 -13.52 -27.17
N ASN A 69 6.67 -12.42 -27.49
CA ASN A 69 6.97 -11.36 -26.54
C ASN A 69 5.71 -10.72 -25.96
N ARG A 70 4.69 -10.46 -26.77
CA ARG A 70 3.39 -9.94 -26.31
C ARG A 70 2.69 -10.93 -25.38
N MET A 71 2.75 -12.23 -25.68
CA MET A 71 2.19 -13.28 -24.83
C MET A 71 2.92 -13.36 -23.49
N LEU A 72 4.25 -13.36 -23.48
CA LEU A 72 5.07 -13.38 -22.25
C LEU A 72 4.81 -12.15 -21.39
N ASN A 73 4.77 -10.96 -22.00
CA ASN A 73 4.45 -9.72 -21.31
C ASN A 73 3.03 -9.72 -20.73
N ALA A 74 2.06 -10.35 -21.40
CA ALA A 74 0.70 -10.50 -20.88
C ALA A 74 0.67 -11.43 -19.67
N ALA A 75 1.34 -12.60 -19.75
CA ALA A 75 1.43 -13.56 -18.67
C ALA A 75 2.16 -12.99 -17.43
N GLU A 76 3.21 -12.20 -17.64
CA GLU A 76 3.93 -11.51 -16.57
C GLU A 76 3.02 -10.49 -15.85
N ARG A 77 2.30 -9.67 -16.62
CA ARG A 77 1.33 -8.73 -16.04
C ARG A 77 0.25 -9.42 -15.23
N MET A 78 -0.29 -10.56 -15.71
CA MET A 78 -1.28 -11.34 -14.95
C MET A 78 -0.68 -11.87 -13.65
N SER A 79 0.56 -12.34 -13.67
CA SER A 79 1.27 -12.79 -12.47
C SER A 79 1.44 -11.66 -11.44
N MET A 80 1.79 -10.46 -11.90
CA MET A 80 1.88 -9.28 -11.02
C MET A 80 0.53 -8.90 -10.43
N LEU A 81 -0.55 -8.84 -11.25
CA LEU A 81 -1.90 -8.53 -10.77
C LEU A 81 -2.37 -9.51 -9.70
N ILE A 82 -2.12 -10.80 -9.89
CA ILE A 82 -2.48 -11.84 -8.92
C ILE A 82 -1.65 -11.70 -7.64
N SER A 83 -0.35 -11.43 -7.75
CA SER A 83 0.53 -11.22 -6.59
C SER A 83 0.08 -10.00 -5.77
N ASP A 84 -0.23 -8.89 -6.44
CA ASP A 84 -0.66 -7.66 -5.78
C ASP A 84 -2.05 -7.82 -5.14
N LEU A 85 -2.96 -8.55 -5.79
CA LEU A 85 -4.27 -8.88 -5.22
C LEU A 85 -4.13 -9.73 -3.95
N LEU A 86 -3.22 -10.71 -3.98
CA LEU A 86 -2.88 -11.51 -2.79
C LEU A 86 -2.28 -10.67 -1.67
N SER A 87 -1.37 -9.74 -2.00
CA SER A 87 -0.78 -8.82 -1.02
C SER A 87 -1.87 -7.94 -0.39
N PHE A 88 -2.77 -7.39 -1.20
CA PHE A 88 -3.90 -6.59 -0.74
C PHE A 88 -4.83 -7.38 0.21
N SER A 89 -5.15 -8.63 -0.14
CA SER A 89 -5.97 -9.53 0.70
C SER A 89 -5.28 -9.85 2.03
N ARG A 90 -3.98 -10.12 2.02
CA ARG A 90 -3.22 -10.55 3.20
C ARG A 90 -2.98 -9.48 4.25
N VAL A 91 -3.04 -8.21 3.91
CA VAL A 91 -2.80 -7.12 4.87
C VAL A 91 -3.66 -7.29 6.13
N THR A 92 -4.92 -7.65 5.98
CA THR A 92 -5.88 -7.77 7.10
C THR A 92 -5.88 -9.16 7.73
N THR A 93 -5.72 -10.24 6.93
CA THR A 93 -5.93 -11.63 7.39
C THR A 93 -4.69 -12.33 7.92
N ARG A 94 -3.49 -11.93 7.47
CA ARG A 94 -2.22 -12.58 7.81
C ARG A 94 -1.15 -11.61 8.29
N GLY A 95 -1.55 -10.43 8.75
CA GLY A 95 -0.62 -9.51 9.38
C GLY A 95 -0.03 -10.14 10.65
N LYS A 96 1.26 -9.89 10.88
CA LYS A 96 1.96 -10.30 12.09
C LYS A 96 1.49 -9.46 13.28
N ASP A 97 1.79 -9.92 14.48
CA ASP A 97 1.62 -9.13 15.70
C ASP A 97 2.48 -7.85 15.60
N PHE A 98 2.00 -6.80 16.22
CA PHE A 98 2.72 -5.53 16.25
C PHE A 98 3.83 -5.59 17.30
N GLU A 99 5.03 -5.26 16.86
CA GLU A 99 6.24 -5.21 17.69
C GLU A 99 6.93 -3.85 17.54
N ASP A 100 7.84 -3.53 18.46
CA ASP A 100 8.63 -2.31 18.37
C ASP A 100 9.46 -2.33 17.07
N THR A 101 9.08 -1.48 16.13
CA THR A 101 9.62 -1.42 14.78
C THR A 101 10.32 -0.09 14.57
N ASP A 102 11.64 -0.14 14.35
CA ASP A 102 12.43 1.03 13.97
C ASP A 102 12.23 1.34 12.48
N LEU A 103 11.51 2.42 12.19
CA LEU A 103 11.22 2.82 10.82
C LEU A 103 12.47 3.25 10.04
N ASN A 104 13.57 3.68 10.71
CA ASN A 104 14.84 3.95 10.03
C ASN A 104 15.40 2.67 9.41
N SER A 105 15.41 1.58 10.18
CA SER A 105 15.89 0.27 9.71
C SER A 105 15.00 -0.27 8.57
N VAL A 106 13.69 -0.06 8.64
CA VAL A 106 12.75 -0.46 7.59
C VAL A 106 13.02 0.30 6.29
N VAL A 107 13.15 1.63 6.36
CA VAL A 107 13.43 2.47 5.18
C VAL A 107 14.80 2.16 4.60
N ALA A 108 15.83 1.95 5.43
CA ALA A 108 17.15 1.58 4.95
C ALA A 108 17.12 0.27 4.14
N SER A 109 16.44 -0.76 4.64
CA SER A 109 16.28 -2.03 3.90
C SER A 109 15.52 -1.85 2.57
N VAL A 110 14.48 -1.01 2.54
CA VAL A 110 13.75 -0.71 1.30
C VAL A 110 14.62 0.05 0.29
N LEU A 111 15.47 0.95 0.76
CA LEU A 111 16.41 1.68 -0.10
C LEU A 111 17.51 0.76 -0.67
N GLU A 112 17.96 -0.26 0.08
CA GLU A 112 18.83 -1.31 -0.46
C GLU A 112 18.14 -2.09 -1.58
N ASP A 113 16.86 -2.44 -1.42
CA ASP A 113 16.09 -3.12 -2.48
C ASP A 113 15.91 -2.24 -3.75
N LEU A 114 15.92 -0.92 -3.60
CA LEU A 114 15.75 0.04 -4.69
C LEU A 114 17.07 0.61 -5.22
N GLU A 115 18.24 0.22 -4.69
CA GLU A 115 19.56 0.78 -4.96
C GLU A 115 19.83 0.95 -6.46
N ILE A 116 19.63 -0.12 -7.24
CA ILE A 116 19.86 -0.08 -8.70
C ILE A 116 18.99 0.98 -9.39
N THR A 117 17.72 1.09 -8.99
CA THR A 117 16.79 2.06 -9.58
C THR A 117 17.14 3.50 -9.18
N VAL A 118 17.59 3.69 -7.94
CA VAL A 118 18.06 4.98 -7.42
C VAL A 118 19.30 5.43 -8.19
N GLU A 119 20.27 4.54 -8.40
CA GLU A 119 21.49 4.84 -9.16
C GLU A 119 21.20 5.12 -10.64
N GLU A 120 20.41 4.27 -11.32
CA GLU A 120 20.06 4.45 -12.72
C GLU A 120 19.35 5.78 -12.99
N LYS A 121 18.52 6.23 -12.05
CA LYS A 121 17.78 7.49 -12.15
C LYS A 121 18.50 8.68 -11.54
N GLN A 122 19.65 8.45 -10.92
CA GLN A 122 20.40 9.50 -10.18
C GLN A 122 19.49 10.20 -9.16
N ALA A 123 18.64 9.42 -8.46
CA ALA A 123 17.67 9.95 -7.52
C ALA A 123 18.35 10.43 -6.24
N GLU A 124 17.92 11.58 -5.74
CA GLU A 124 18.30 12.09 -4.42
C GLU A 124 17.21 11.74 -3.41
N ILE A 125 17.58 11.06 -2.31
CA ILE A 125 16.65 10.68 -1.27
C ILE A 125 17.11 11.30 0.05
N GLN A 126 16.24 12.12 0.64
CA GLN A 126 16.47 12.80 1.92
C GLN A 126 15.50 12.22 2.94
N THR A 127 16.02 11.76 4.08
CA THR A 127 15.20 11.15 5.14
C THR A 127 15.53 11.78 6.49
N ASP A 128 14.50 12.27 7.18
CA ASP A 128 14.61 12.65 8.59
C ASP A 128 14.84 11.40 9.45
N SER A 129 15.23 11.62 10.73
CA SER A 129 15.22 10.55 11.70
C SER A 129 13.78 10.12 11.99
N LEU A 130 13.45 8.87 11.70
CA LEU A 130 12.11 8.31 11.85
C LEU A 130 11.93 7.67 13.24
N PRO A 131 10.70 7.57 13.76
CA PRO A 131 10.44 7.02 15.08
C PRO A 131 10.50 5.48 15.11
N VAL A 132 10.55 4.95 16.33
CA VAL A 132 10.17 3.57 16.63
C VAL A 132 8.68 3.56 16.98
N MET A 133 7.91 2.65 16.40
CA MET A 133 6.48 2.51 16.68
C MET A 133 6.08 1.04 16.79
N LYS A 134 4.93 0.77 17.42
CA LYS A 134 4.29 -0.55 17.38
C LYS A 134 3.71 -0.83 16.00
N ALA A 135 4.31 -1.73 15.24
CA ALA A 135 3.90 -2.02 13.86
C ALA A 135 4.20 -3.46 13.43
N ASP A 136 3.61 -3.86 12.32
CA ASP A 136 4.07 -5.01 11.54
C ASP A 136 5.18 -4.55 10.58
N ALA A 137 6.43 -4.88 10.91
CA ALA A 137 7.61 -4.47 10.15
C ALA A 137 7.53 -4.85 8.65
N SER A 138 6.93 -6.00 8.33
CA SER A 138 6.78 -6.45 6.94
C SER A 138 5.78 -5.60 6.17
N GLN A 139 4.73 -5.12 6.82
CA GLN A 139 3.76 -4.20 6.23
C GLN A 139 4.33 -2.79 6.09
N MET A 140 5.11 -2.31 7.05
CA MET A 140 5.83 -1.04 6.91
C MET A 140 6.83 -1.07 5.75
N SER A 141 7.57 -2.17 5.57
CA SER A 141 8.45 -2.34 4.39
C SER A 141 7.65 -2.29 3.09
N GLN A 142 6.51 -2.97 3.01
CA GLN A 142 5.62 -2.93 1.85
C GLN A 142 5.08 -1.53 1.56
N LEU A 143 4.71 -0.79 2.60
CA LEU A 143 4.23 0.59 2.53
C LEU A 143 5.28 1.51 1.89
N PHE A 144 6.48 1.53 2.49
CA PHE A 144 7.58 2.37 1.98
C PHE A 144 8.03 1.94 0.59
N LEU A 145 8.11 0.64 0.32
CA LEU A 145 8.45 0.13 -1.01
C LEU A 145 7.45 0.63 -2.07
N ASN A 146 6.15 0.60 -1.78
CA ASN A 146 5.13 1.08 -2.70
C ASN A 146 5.22 2.60 -2.93
N LEU A 147 5.41 3.39 -1.88
CA LEU A 147 5.50 4.85 -1.99
C LEU A 147 6.79 5.27 -2.71
N LEU A 148 7.95 4.75 -2.30
CA LEU A 148 9.25 5.09 -2.89
C LEU A 148 9.39 4.60 -4.34
N SER A 149 8.91 3.39 -4.64
CA SER A 149 8.91 2.91 -6.03
C SER A 149 7.98 3.72 -6.93
N ASN A 150 6.85 4.23 -6.42
CA ASN A 150 6.00 5.15 -7.17
C ASN A 150 6.70 6.49 -7.41
N ALA A 151 7.34 7.08 -6.41
CA ALA A 151 8.12 8.31 -6.54
C ALA A 151 9.25 8.17 -7.57
N LEU A 152 9.97 7.04 -7.55
CA LEU A 152 10.99 6.73 -8.55
C LEU A 152 10.42 6.45 -9.94
N LYS A 153 9.17 6.01 -10.05
CA LYS A 153 8.55 5.64 -11.32
C LYS A 153 7.94 6.83 -12.06
N PHE A 154 7.22 7.71 -11.35
CA PHE A 154 6.46 8.82 -11.94
C PHE A 154 7.29 10.11 -12.04
N THR A 155 8.48 10.00 -12.59
CA THR A 155 9.47 11.07 -12.69
C THR A 155 9.31 11.92 -13.96
N LYS A 156 9.79 13.14 -13.91
CA LYS A 156 9.94 14.01 -15.11
C LYS A 156 11.12 13.54 -15.94
N PRO A 157 11.04 13.63 -17.29
CA PRO A 157 12.11 13.15 -18.17
C PRO A 157 13.46 13.85 -17.99
N ASP A 158 13.43 15.16 -17.69
CA ASP A 158 14.62 16.02 -17.71
C ASP A 158 15.08 16.45 -16.32
N GLN A 159 14.58 15.79 -15.25
CA GLN A 159 14.91 16.15 -13.89
C GLN A 159 15.14 14.90 -13.04
N PRO A 160 16.29 14.78 -12.35
CA PRO A 160 16.49 13.71 -11.39
C PRO A 160 15.39 13.69 -10.31
N PRO A 161 14.93 12.52 -9.90
CA PRO A 161 13.98 12.41 -8.81
C PRO A 161 14.58 12.93 -7.51
N VAL A 162 13.82 13.76 -6.81
CA VAL A 162 14.12 14.17 -5.43
C VAL A 162 12.97 13.68 -4.57
N ILE A 163 13.28 12.85 -3.60
CA ILE A 163 12.29 12.23 -2.71
C ILE A 163 12.66 12.60 -1.28
N THR A 164 11.70 13.12 -0.54
CA THR A 164 11.89 13.54 0.85
C THR A 164 10.95 12.77 1.77
N LEU A 165 11.50 12.17 2.83
CA LEU A 165 10.77 11.57 3.93
C LEU A 165 10.91 12.47 5.15
N ARG A 166 9.80 13.01 5.66
CA ARG A 166 9.78 13.87 6.85
C ARG A 166 8.98 13.23 7.96
N TYR A 167 9.40 13.54 9.18
CA TYR A 167 8.70 13.16 10.41
C TYR A 167 8.32 14.40 11.20
N GLU A 168 7.09 14.46 11.68
CA GLU A 168 6.58 15.51 12.54
C GLU A 168 5.70 14.89 13.62
N SER A 169 5.92 15.24 14.90
CA SER A 169 4.97 14.89 15.95
C SER A 169 3.75 15.80 15.87
N ILE A 170 2.57 15.26 16.12
CA ILE A 170 1.30 15.99 16.09
C ILE A 170 0.89 16.27 17.52
N ASP A 171 0.56 17.52 17.85
CA ASP A 171 0.00 17.89 19.13
C ASP A 171 -1.50 17.60 19.24
N GLU A 172 -2.07 17.71 20.45
CA GLU A 172 -3.49 17.41 20.70
C GLU A 172 -4.43 18.31 19.93
N GLU A 173 -4.08 19.58 19.72
CA GLU A 173 -4.91 20.56 19.01
C GLU A 173 -4.96 20.24 17.51
N GLU A 174 -3.82 19.88 16.91
CA GLU A 174 -3.72 19.44 15.53
C GLU A 174 -4.43 18.08 15.33
N ALA A 175 -4.28 17.14 16.26
CA ALA A 175 -4.97 15.85 16.22
C ALA A 175 -6.50 16.01 16.27
N GLU A 176 -7.01 16.91 17.10
CA GLU A 176 -8.45 17.24 17.17
C GLU A 176 -8.94 17.87 15.87
N ALA A 177 -8.19 18.82 15.30
CA ALA A 177 -8.51 19.45 14.03
C ALA A 177 -8.56 18.45 12.86
N LEU A 178 -7.72 17.44 12.89
CA LEU A 178 -7.68 16.34 11.93
C LEU A 178 -8.69 15.21 12.23
N HIS A 179 -9.50 15.35 13.27
CA HIS A 179 -10.48 14.35 13.71
C HIS A 179 -9.85 12.97 14.01
N LEU A 180 -8.61 12.97 14.51
CA LEU A 180 -7.91 11.76 14.93
C LEU A 180 -8.46 11.28 16.29
N LEU A 181 -8.27 10.00 16.60
CA LEU A 181 -8.76 9.42 17.86
C LEU A 181 -8.12 10.13 19.07
N PRO A 182 -8.91 10.62 20.02
CA PRO A 182 -8.40 11.30 21.20
C PRO A 182 -7.67 10.34 22.15
N GLY A 183 -6.72 10.88 22.91
CA GLY A 183 -6.00 10.12 23.94
C GLY A 183 -4.87 9.23 23.41
N LEU A 184 -4.48 9.38 22.14
CA LEU A 184 -3.32 8.75 21.54
C LEU A 184 -2.29 9.82 21.13
N SER A 185 -1.01 9.51 21.26
CA SER A 185 0.07 10.30 20.65
C SER A 185 0.15 9.99 19.17
N TRP A 186 0.14 11.03 18.34
CA TRP A 186 0.15 10.91 16.88
C TRP A 186 1.40 11.52 16.27
N PHE A 187 1.78 11.01 15.13
CA PHE A 187 2.79 11.61 14.28
C PHE A 187 2.39 11.57 12.81
N LYS A 188 2.99 12.45 12.04
CA LYS A 188 2.83 12.53 10.60
C LYS A 188 4.13 12.14 9.91
N LEU A 189 4.05 11.20 8.98
CA LEU A 189 5.10 10.93 8.01
C LEU A 189 4.70 11.52 6.67
N THR A 190 5.61 12.25 6.05
CA THR A 190 5.39 12.83 4.72
C THR A 190 6.37 12.21 3.74
N VAL A 191 5.85 11.65 2.66
CA VAL A 191 6.65 11.20 1.50
C VAL A 191 6.32 12.11 0.35
N GLU A 192 7.29 12.90 -0.10
CA GLU A 192 7.14 13.91 -1.15
C GLU A 192 8.12 13.65 -2.29
N ASP A 193 7.67 13.80 -3.53
CA ASP A 193 8.48 13.70 -4.73
C ASP A 193 8.30 14.92 -5.64
N ASN A 194 9.27 15.17 -6.52
CA ASN A 194 9.24 16.22 -7.53
C ASN A 194 8.77 15.72 -8.91
N GLY A 195 8.03 14.62 -8.97
CA GLY A 195 7.64 13.94 -10.20
C GLY A 195 6.60 14.68 -11.04
N ILE A 196 5.92 13.92 -11.92
CA ILE A 196 4.91 14.48 -12.84
C ILE A 196 3.65 14.96 -12.14
N GLY A 197 3.38 14.51 -10.91
CA GLY A 197 2.16 14.83 -10.19
C GLY A 197 0.88 14.33 -10.86
N PHE A 198 -0.26 14.73 -10.29
CA PHE A 198 -1.61 14.42 -10.81
C PHE A 198 -2.60 15.51 -10.37
N GLU A 199 -3.77 15.55 -11.00
CA GLU A 199 -4.82 16.47 -10.60
C GLU A 199 -5.39 16.09 -9.22
N GLN A 200 -5.53 17.07 -8.31
CA GLN A 200 -6.04 16.87 -6.93
C GLN A 200 -7.41 16.17 -6.88
N SER A 201 -8.22 16.31 -7.91
CA SER A 201 -9.51 15.62 -8.02
C SER A 201 -9.43 14.10 -8.04
N PHE A 202 -8.23 13.54 -8.26
CA PHE A 202 -7.97 12.11 -8.23
C PHE A 202 -7.38 11.61 -6.90
N ALA A 203 -7.09 12.49 -5.93
CA ALA A 203 -6.41 12.14 -4.67
C ALA A 203 -7.10 10.99 -3.90
N GLU A 204 -8.44 10.96 -3.87
CA GLU A 204 -9.15 9.83 -3.28
C GLU A 204 -9.19 8.59 -4.18
N LYS A 205 -9.28 8.80 -5.49
CA LYS A 205 -9.44 7.71 -6.47
C LYS A 205 -8.18 6.87 -6.63
N ILE A 206 -6.99 7.45 -6.43
CA ILE A 206 -5.71 6.73 -6.59
C ILE A 206 -5.54 5.59 -5.58
N PHE A 207 -6.27 5.61 -4.46
CA PHE A 207 -6.27 4.56 -3.46
C PHE A 207 -7.29 3.44 -3.75
N ALA A 208 -8.15 3.60 -4.76
CA ALA A 208 -9.05 2.52 -5.16
C ALA A 208 -8.26 1.41 -5.89
N PRO A 209 -8.52 0.13 -5.58
CA PRO A 209 -7.85 -0.98 -6.27
C PRO A 209 -8.02 -0.90 -7.79
N PHE A 210 -6.96 -1.23 -8.54
CA PHE A 210 -6.90 -1.22 -10.01
C PHE A 210 -7.04 0.16 -10.66
N GLN A 211 -7.07 1.23 -9.88
CA GLN A 211 -7.13 2.59 -10.41
C GLN A 211 -5.76 3.04 -10.93
N ARG A 212 -5.78 3.65 -12.13
CA ARG A 212 -4.58 4.19 -12.79
C ARG A 212 -4.94 5.51 -13.45
N LEU A 213 -4.06 6.50 -13.36
CA LEU A 213 -4.24 7.82 -13.97
C LEU A 213 -3.58 7.91 -15.35
N HIS A 214 -2.54 7.10 -15.61
CA HIS A 214 -1.76 7.10 -16.85
C HIS A 214 -1.97 5.82 -17.66
N GLY A 215 -1.76 5.92 -18.97
CA GLY A 215 -1.94 4.82 -19.92
C GLY A 215 -1.03 3.61 -19.64
N ARG A 216 -1.46 2.43 -20.10
CA ARG A 216 -0.72 1.18 -19.88
C ARG A 216 0.64 1.12 -20.57
N SER A 217 0.83 1.91 -21.64
CA SER A 217 2.08 2.01 -22.40
C SER A 217 3.10 2.95 -21.80
N GLU A 218 2.67 3.85 -20.92
CA GLU A 218 3.49 4.93 -20.39
C GLU A 218 4.19 4.51 -19.08
N TYR A 219 3.45 3.91 -18.16
CA TYR A 219 4.01 3.45 -16.88
C TYR A 219 3.57 2.01 -16.56
N LYS A 220 4.51 1.15 -16.20
CA LYS A 220 4.23 -0.22 -15.75
C LYS A 220 3.59 -0.21 -14.36
N GLY A 221 2.66 -1.14 -14.08
CA GLY A 221 2.07 -1.35 -12.75
C GLY A 221 0.62 -1.79 -12.82
N THR A 222 0.11 -2.29 -11.72
CA THR A 222 -1.20 -2.92 -11.57
C THR A 222 -2.29 -1.96 -11.08
N GLY A 223 -1.90 -0.86 -10.39
CA GLY A 223 -2.82 0.06 -9.75
C GLY A 223 -3.33 -0.43 -8.37
N ILE A 224 -2.62 -1.37 -7.74
CA ILE A 224 -2.98 -1.89 -6.42
C ILE A 224 -2.07 -1.31 -5.31
N GLY A 225 -0.85 -0.90 -5.62
CA GLY A 225 0.14 -0.49 -4.63
C GLY A 225 -0.37 0.56 -3.63
N LEU A 226 -1.02 1.64 -4.08
CA LEU A 226 -1.57 2.66 -3.19
C LEU A 226 -2.79 2.16 -2.40
N ALA A 227 -3.60 1.26 -2.96
CA ALA A 227 -4.68 0.61 -2.22
C ALA A 227 -4.12 -0.27 -1.07
N VAL A 228 -2.99 -0.94 -1.30
CA VAL A 228 -2.26 -1.68 -0.24
C VAL A 228 -1.74 -0.69 0.81
N CYS A 229 -1.18 0.46 0.42
CA CYS A 229 -0.72 1.48 1.36
C CYS A 229 -1.85 1.93 2.30
N ARG A 230 -3.02 2.31 1.75
CA ARG A 230 -4.20 2.71 2.54
C ARG A 230 -4.60 1.60 3.51
N ARG A 231 -4.68 0.37 3.07
CA ARG A 231 -5.09 -0.76 3.92
C ARG A 231 -4.07 -1.07 5.03
N ILE A 232 -2.77 -0.90 4.78
CA ILE A 232 -1.74 -1.02 5.80
C ILE A 232 -1.92 0.08 6.85
N ILE A 233 -2.08 1.32 6.44
CA ILE A 233 -2.27 2.46 7.34
C ILE A 233 -3.55 2.30 8.18
N GLU A 234 -4.67 1.92 7.57
CA GLU A 234 -5.93 1.63 8.27
C GLU A 234 -5.77 0.51 9.31
N ARG A 235 -5.03 -0.56 8.98
CA ARG A 235 -4.74 -1.63 9.96
C ARG A 235 -3.92 -1.13 11.15
N HIS A 236 -3.09 -0.11 10.95
CA HIS A 236 -2.30 0.56 11.99
C HIS A 236 -3.06 1.73 12.64
N ASN A 237 -4.38 1.79 12.50
CA ASN A 237 -5.27 2.84 13.01
C ASN A 237 -4.95 4.25 12.52
N GLY A 238 -4.26 4.36 11.42
CA GLY A 238 -3.86 5.60 10.80
C GLY A 238 -4.74 6.03 9.63
N THR A 239 -4.40 7.17 9.06
CA THR A 239 -5.01 7.73 7.86
C THR A 239 -3.93 8.14 6.86
N ILE A 240 -4.19 8.01 5.56
CA ILE A 240 -3.32 8.45 4.48
C ILE A 240 -4.05 9.42 3.57
N GLU A 241 -3.40 10.54 3.29
CA GLU A 241 -3.89 11.57 2.37
C GLU A 241 -2.87 11.81 1.26
N ALA A 242 -3.35 12.30 0.11
CA ALA A 242 -2.51 12.62 -1.02
C ALA A 242 -2.77 14.03 -1.53
N PHE A 243 -1.70 14.76 -1.77
CA PHE A 243 -1.73 16.13 -2.32
C PHE A 243 -0.86 16.17 -3.55
N SER A 244 -1.34 16.76 -4.64
CA SER A 244 -0.58 16.85 -5.88
C SER A 244 -1.14 17.92 -6.82
N GLU A 245 -0.24 18.46 -7.62
CA GLU A 245 -0.57 19.29 -8.78
C GLU A 245 0.21 18.77 -10.00
N PRO A 246 -0.38 18.77 -11.19
CA PRO A 246 0.34 18.38 -12.42
C PRO A 246 1.64 19.16 -12.59
N GLY A 247 2.74 18.44 -12.75
CA GLY A 247 4.07 19.01 -12.89
C GLY A 247 4.77 19.44 -11.61
N GLN A 248 4.16 19.31 -10.42
CA GLN A 248 4.77 19.70 -9.14
C GLN A 248 5.17 18.51 -8.26
N GLY A 249 4.88 17.28 -8.71
CA GLY A 249 5.10 16.07 -7.93
C GLY A 249 3.91 15.69 -7.06
N ALA A 250 4.11 14.74 -6.17
CA ALA A 250 3.10 14.26 -5.25
C ALA A 250 3.63 14.24 -3.81
N ARG A 251 2.72 14.45 -2.86
CA ARG A 251 2.97 14.38 -1.43
C ARG A 251 1.93 13.47 -0.78
N PHE A 252 2.41 12.47 -0.07
CA PHE A 252 1.59 11.55 0.72
C PHE A 252 1.83 11.84 2.20
N GLU A 253 0.76 12.13 2.93
CA GLU A 253 0.78 12.35 4.37
C GLU A 253 0.14 11.16 5.07
N LEU A 254 0.88 10.55 5.99
CA LEU A 254 0.49 9.38 6.75
C LEU A 254 0.41 9.77 8.22
N TYR A 255 -0.78 9.69 8.77
CA TYR A 255 -1.06 9.98 10.17
C TYR A 255 -1.13 8.66 10.92
N LEU A 256 -0.23 8.43 11.87
CA LEU A 256 -0.11 7.17 12.58
C LEU A 256 -0.03 7.40 14.09
N PRO A 257 -0.70 6.56 14.91
CA PRO A 257 -0.51 6.58 16.35
C PRO A 257 0.83 5.93 16.71
N GLU A 258 1.53 6.48 17.70
CA GLU A 258 2.78 5.88 18.22
C GLU A 258 2.54 4.45 18.74
N ASP A 259 1.41 4.23 19.41
CA ASP A 259 0.89 2.93 19.81
C ASP A 259 -0.03 2.37 18.72
N GLY A 260 0.56 1.83 17.65
CA GLY A 260 -0.15 1.34 16.47
C GLY A 260 -1.01 0.09 16.66
N GLN A 261 -1.45 -0.23 17.88
CA GLN A 261 -2.18 -1.46 18.18
C GLN A 261 -3.52 -1.55 17.43
N PRO A 262 -3.89 -2.73 16.88
CA PRO A 262 -5.20 -2.91 16.25
C PRO A 262 -6.35 -2.57 17.20
N PHE A 263 -7.42 -1.98 16.70
CA PHE A 263 -8.63 -1.59 17.44
C PHE A 263 -9.16 -2.66 18.42
N THR A 264 -8.98 -3.93 18.10
CA THR A 264 -9.39 -5.07 18.92
C THR A 264 -8.69 -5.08 20.28
N ASN A 265 -7.47 -4.57 20.37
CA ASN A 265 -6.71 -4.54 21.63
C ASN A 265 -7.00 -3.28 22.46
N LEU A 266 -7.35 -2.16 21.83
CA LEU A 266 -7.72 -0.92 22.51
C LEU A 266 -9.02 -1.09 23.32
N GLN A 267 -9.97 -1.88 22.82
CA GLN A 267 -11.20 -2.23 23.56
C GLN A 267 -10.93 -3.13 24.78
N GLN A 268 -9.94 -4.02 24.71
CA GLN A 268 -9.58 -4.90 25.83
C GLN A 268 -8.76 -4.19 26.92
N GLN A 269 -8.06 -3.10 26.59
CA GLN A 269 -7.25 -2.34 27.55
C GLN A 269 -8.01 -1.20 28.23
N GLY A 270 -9.31 -1.03 27.95
CA GLY A 270 -10.15 -0.05 28.67
C GLY A 270 -9.93 1.41 28.30
N VAL A 271 -9.14 1.70 27.25
CA VAL A 271 -8.88 3.08 26.79
C VAL A 271 -10.16 3.77 26.25
N ILE A 272 -11.16 2.99 25.82
CA ILE A 272 -12.46 3.50 25.34
C ILE A 272 -13.53 3.56 26.45
N SER A 273 -13.17 3.22 27.69
CA SER A 273 -14.12 3.16 28.82
C SER A 273 -14.51 4.53 29.42
N HIS A 274 -13.96 5.65 28.98
CA HIS A 274 -14.18 6.98 29.59
C HIS A 274 -15.01 7.96 28.75
N ALA A 275 -15.70 7.51 27.71
CA ALA A 275 -16.65 8.35 26.98
C ALA A 275 -18.09 8.30 27.56
N GLU A 276 -18.29 7.69 28.74
CA GLU A 276 -19.56 7.67 29.49
C GLU A 276 -19.34 8.15 30.93
N GLN A 277 -19.15 9.46 31.10
CA GLN A 277 -19.50 10.18 32.33
C GLN A 277 -20.06 11.56 32.01
#